data_67d5f90fcb4d6942521fc2f2b77cb190
#
_entry.id   67d5f90fcb4d6942521fc2f2b77cb190
#
_cell.length_a   1.000
_cell.length_b   1.000
_cell.length_c   1.000
_cell.angle_alpha   90.00
_cell.angle_beta   90.00
_cell.angle_gamma   90.00
#
_symmetry.space_group_name_H-M   'P 1'
#
loop_
_entity.id
_entity.type
_entity.pdbx_description
1 polymer ?
#
loop_
_entity_poly.entity_id
_entity_poly.type
_entity_poly.pdbx_seq_one_letter_code
_entity_poly.pdbx_strand_id
1 'polypeptide(L)'
;MTKQRKAVALISGGLDSMLAVKLMQEQGIHVEGINFFTGFCVEGHTHAIRKRDQAKPKRNNALWVAEQLGIKLHIVDVIEPYKDVVLNPKHGYGANLNPCLDCKCFMVGRALQWMQEHEFDFIITGEVVGQRPMSQRADTMPIVQEESGAGDLLVRPLCAKNLPPTLPEREGWIDRDKLLGLSGRNRKPQIALARQYGFDDFASPAGGCCFLTDENYAHKLSDLWQARHSREYDLDDIMLLKVGR
;
A
#
# COMPACT_ATOMS: atom_id res chain seq x y z
N MET A 1 -31.84 6.46 12.12
CA MET A 1 -30.36 6.62 12.27
C MET A 1 -29.72 5.98 11.06
N THR A 2 -28.99 6.72 10.25
CA THR A 2 -28.23 6.16 9.13
C THR A 2 -27.14 5.24 9.71
N LYS A 3 -27.06 4.00 9.21
CA LYS A 3 -26.01 3.03 9.61
C LYS A 3 -24.64 3.67 9.36
N GLN A 4 -23.77 3.68 10.37
CA GLN A 4 -22.38 4.12 10.20
C GLN A 4 -21.69 3.23 9.16
N ARG A 5 -21.11 3.84 8.14
CA ARG A 5 -20.37 3.14 7.10
C ARG A 5 -18.99 2.72 7.61
N LYS A 6 -18.53 1.58 7.11
CA LYS A 6 -17.25 0.98 7.50
C LYS A 6 -16.34 0.83 6.29
N ALA A 7 -15.09 1.22 6.41
CA ALA A 7 -14.10 1.06 5.37
C ALA A 7 -12.86 0.32 5.87
N VAL A 8 -12.28 -0.53 5.02
CA VAL A 8 -10.96 -1.12 5.25
C VAL A 8 -9.91 -0.33 4.48
N ALA A 9 -8.85 0.09 5.16
CA ALA A 9 -7.75 0.86 4.58
C ALA A 9 -6.49 0.01 4.41
N LEU A 10 -5.90 0.02 3.21
CA LEU A 10 -4.58 -0.58 3.00
C LEU A 10 -3.52 0.32 3.64
N ILE A 11 -2.91 -0.15 4.72
CA ILE A 11 -1.91 0.58 5.50
C ILE A 11 -0.51 0.09 5.14
N SER A 12 0.25 0.94 4.48
CA SER A 12 1.66 0.68 4.15
C SER A 12 2.65 1.31 5.13
N GLY A 13 2.16 1.95 6.20
CA GLY A 13 2.99 2.72 7.12
C GLY A 13 3.52 4.04 6.55
N GLY A 14 3.13 4.42 5.34
CA GLY A 14 3.51 5.68 4.70
C GLY A 14 2.50 6.81 4.96
N LEU A 15 2.97 8.05 4.80
CA LEU A 15 2.18 9.27 4.98
C LEU A 15 0.85 9.25 4.22
N ASP A 16 0.85 8.81 2.96
CA ASP A 16 -0.35 8.86 2.11
C ASP A 16 -1.48 7.96 2.64
N SER A 17 -1.15 6.74 3.12
CA SER A 17 -2.15 5.87 3.74
C SER A 17 -2.71 6.45 5.04
N MET A 18 -1.87 7.13 5.82
CA MET A 18 -2.26 7.82 7.04
C MET A 18 -3.26 8.96 6.75
N LEU A 19 -2.95 9.80 5.77
CA LEU A 19 -3.82 10.91 5.36
C LEU A 19 -5.15 10.44 4.76
N ALA A 20 -5.12 9.37 3.96
CA ALA A 20 -6.34 8.81 3.38
C ALA A 20 -7.32 8.34 4.46
N VAL A 21 -6.82 7.66 5.50
CA VAL A 21 -7.65 7.25 6.65
C VAL A 21 -8.19 8.47 7.39
N LYS A 22 -7.34 9.45 7.68
CA LYS A 22 -7.75 10.65 8.43
C LYS A 22 -8.89 11.39 7.75
N LEU A 23 -8.82 11.57 6.42
CA LEU A 23 -9.90 12.18 5.63
C LEU A 23 -11.23 11.41 5.75
N MET A 24 -11.20 10.10 5.87
CA MET A 24 -12.41 9.28 6.03
C MET A 24 -12.97 9.37 7.46
N GLN A 25 -12.09 9.36 8.47
CA GLN A 25 -12.50 9.54 9.86
C GLN A 25 -13.22 10.88 10.09
N GLU A 26 -12.73 11.97 9.44
CA GLU A 26 -13.38 13.29 9.50
C GLU A 26 -14.78 13.33 8.86
N GLN A 27 -15.09 12.35 8.04
CA GLN A 27 -16.43 12.16 7.47
C GLN A 27 -17.30 11.16 8.27
N GLY A 28 -16.83 10.74 9.46
CA GLY A 28 -17.56 9.84 10.33
C GLY A 28 -17.54 8.36 9.90
N ILE A 29 -16.66 8.00 8.96
CA ILE A 29 -16.48 6.62 8.52
C ILE A 29 -15.70 5.85 9.61
N HIS A 30 -16.22 4.67 9.98
CA HIS A 30 -15.44 3.73 10.79
C HIS A 30 -14.38 3.08 9.92
N VAL A 31 -13.10 3.22 10.27
CA VAL A 31 -11.99 2.68 9.48
C VAL A 31 -11.19 1.69 10.30
N GLU A 32 -10.94 0.51 9.74
CA GLU A 32 -9.90 -0.42 10.21
C GLU A 32 -8.81 -0.55 9.14
N GLY A 33 -7.59 -0.78 9.58
CA GLY A 33 -6.43 -0.95 8.71
C GLY A 33 -6.18 -2.42 8.38
N ILE A 34 -5.69 -2.68 7.16
CA ILE A 34 -5.14 -3.98 6.78
C ILE A 34 -3.73 -3.79 6.20
N ASN A 35 -2.79 -4.62 6.67
CA ASN A 35 -1.43 -4.68 6.17
C ASN A 35 -1.11 -6.11 5.74
N PHE A 36 -0.64 -6.29 4.52
CA PHE A 36 -0.28 -7.59 3.99
C PHE A 36 1.21 -7.84 4.10
N PHE A 37 1.59 -8.91 4.77
CA PHE A 37 2.97 -9.33 4.90
C PHE A 37 3.35 -10.30 3.79
N THR A 38 4.17 -9.83 2.84
CA THR A 38 4.65 -10.62 1.68
C THR A 38 6.04 -11.19 1.87
N GLY A 39 6.72 -10.85 2.97
CA GLY A 39 8.14 -11.09 3.13
C GLY A 39 9.04 -10.07 2.41
N PHE A 40 8.65 -9.50 1.27
CA PHE A 40 9.50 -8.58 0.48
C PHE A 40 9.37 -7.10 0.85
N CYS A 41 8.45 -6.72 1.73
CA CYS A 41 8.27 -5.33 2.10
C CYS A 41 9.51 -4.76 2.80
N VAL A 42 9.84 -3.50 2.48
CA VAL A 42 10.98 -2.77 3.09
C VAL A 42 10.67 -2.36 4.52
N GLU A 43 9.42 -2.46 4.93
CA GLU A 43 8.94 -2.08 6.26
C GLU A 43 9.67 -2.84 7.37
N GLY A 44 10.20 -2.12 8.35
CA GLY A 44 11.02 -2.66 9.43
C GLY A 44 12.50 -2.89 9.09
N HIS A 45 12.90 -2.84 7.83
CA HIS A 45 14.30 -3.02 7.38
C HIS A 45 14.99 -1.75 6.88
N THR A 46 14.26 -0.64 6.74
CA THR A 46 14.79 0.64 6.20
C THR A 46 16.01 1.17 6.94
N HIS A 47 16.20 0.80 8.21
CA HIS A 47 17.36 1.23 9.01
C HIS A 47 18.65 0.46 8.71
N ALA A 48 18.57 -0.74 8.13
CA ALA A 48 19.75 -1.52 7.79
C ALA A 48 20.46 -1.01 6.52
N ILE A 49 19.71 -0.35 5.62
CA ILE A 49 20.20 0.04 4.28
C ILE A 49 20.69 1.51 4.26
N ARG A 50 20.24 2.38 5.16
CA ARG A 50 20.60 3.80 5.15
C ARG A 50 21.26 4.27 6.44
N LYS A 51 22.54 4.60 6.36
CA LYS A 51 23.31 5.21 7.47
C LYS A 51 22.68 6.51 8.02
N ARG A 52 21.82 7.18 7.27
CA ARG A 52 21.18 8.46 7.65
C ARG A 52 20.04 8.33 8.65
N ASP A 53 19.39 7.17 8.74
CA ASP A 53 18.22 6.96 9.60
C ASP A 53 18.55 6.14 10.87
N GLN A 54 19.81 5.93 11.18
CA GLN A 54 20.25 5.15 12.35
C GLN A 54 19.87 5.78 13.71
N ALA A 55 19.49 7.05 13.72
CA ALA A 55 19.12 7.77 14.95
C ALA A 55 17.64 7.57 15.36
N LYS A 56 16.78 7.02 14.50
CA LYS A 56 15.37 6.78 14.83
C LYS A 56 15.15 5.36 15.33
N PRO A 57 14.31 5.13 16.35
CA PRO A 57 14.02 3.80 16.85
C PRO A 57 13.43 2.93 15.73
N LYS A 58 13.84 1.66 15.68
CA LYS A 58 13.25 0.67 14.78
C LYS A 58 11.81 0.45 15.19
N ARG A 59 10.86 0.82 14.32
CA ARG A 59 9.44 0.61 14.55
C ARG A 59 8.78 0.01 13.30
N ASN A 60 7.72 -0.76 13.49
CA ASN A 60 6.83 -1.10 12.39
C ASN A 60 5.97 0.13 12.08
N ASN A 61 6.17 0.71 10.89
CA ASN A 61 5.49 1.94 10.51
C ASN A 61 3.97 1.76 10.35
N ALA A 62 3.48 0.58 9.95
CA ALA A 62 2.05 0.33 9.82
C ALA A 62 1.36 0.28 11.18
N LEU A 63 1.98 -0.39 12.17
CA LEU A 63 1.49 -0.39 13.55
C LEU A 63 1.49 1.02 14.14
N TRP A 64 2.56 1.75 13.94
CA TRP A 64 2.67 3.13 14.43
C TRP A 64 1.60 4.05 13.81
N VAL A 65 1.37 3.96 12.48
CA VAL A 65 0.32 4.72 11.81
C VAL A 65 -1.05 4.38 12.38
N ALA A 66 -1.34 3.10 12.59
CA ALA A 66 -2.60 2.66 13.17
C ALA A 66 -2.81 3.21 14.59
N GLU A 67 -1.77 3.22 15.42
CA GLU A 67 -1.78 3.81 16.76
C GLU A 67 -2.06 5.32 16.72
N GLN A 68 -1.36 6.07 15.84
CA GLN A 68 -1.58 7.52 15.68
C GLN A 68 -3.01 7.86 15.22
N LEU A 69 -3.63 6.98 14.43
CA LEU A 69 -4.99 7.15 13.93
C LEU A 69 -6.07 6.59 14.86
N GLY A 70 -5.66 5.86 15.91
CA GLY A 70 -6.60 5.18 16.82
C GLY A 70 -7.43 4.10 16.12
N ILE A 71 -6.89 3.42 15.12
CA ILE A 71 -7.58 2.36 14.38
C ILE A 71 -7.02 0.98 14.70
N LYS A 72 -7.87 -0.03 14.59
CA LYS A 72 -7.44 -1.43 14.61
C LYS A 72 -6.69 -1.75 13.33
N LEU A 73 -5.56 -2.47 13.43
CA LEU A 73 -4.77 -2.95 12.29
C LEU A 73 -4.76 -4.48 12.26
N HIS A 74 -5.11 -5.02 11.10
CA HIS A 74 -5.02 -6.44 10.80
C HIS A 74 -3.76 -6.69 9.97
N ILE A 75 -2.88 -7.55 10.46
CA ILE A 75 -1.70 -8.00 9.71
C ILE A 75 -2.02 -9.39 9.17
N VAL A 76 -2.00 -9.51 7.86
CA VAL A 76 -2.35 -10.74 7.14
C VAL A 76 -1.13 -11.27 6.43
N ASP A 77 -0.74 -12.51 6.75
CA ASP A 77 0.31 -13.21 6.04
C ASP A 77 -0.21 -13.67 4.67
N VAL A 78 0.51 -13.27 3.63
CA VAL A 78 0.21 -13.63 2.24
C VAL A 78 1.44 -14.16 1.49
N ILE A 79 2.46 -14.62 2.21
CA ILE A 79 3.72 -15.09 1.61
C ILE A 79 3.45 -16.16 0.55
N GLU A 80 2.71 -17.20 0.90
CA GLU A 80 2.44 -18.30 -0.01
C GLU A 80 1.61 -17.89 -1.24
N PRO A 81 0.42 -17.25 -1.09
CA PRO A 81 -0.36 -16.83 -2.26
C PRO A 81 0.31 -15.71 -3.06
N TYR A 82 1.26 -14.98 -2.48
CA TYR A 82 2.01 -13.93 -3.18
C TYR A 82 3.13 -14.49 -4.08
N LYS A 83 3.50 -15.77 -3.93
CA LYS A 83 4.53 -16.41 -4.77
C LYS A 83 4.19 -16.31 -6.25
N ASP A 84 2.94 -16.55 -6.61
CA ASP A 84 2.51 -16.49 -8.01
C ASP A 84 2.67 -15.08 -8.60
N VAL A 85 2.38 -14.04 -7.82
CA VAL A 85 2.60 -12.63 -8.22
C VAL A 85 4.08 -12.36 -8.53
N VAL A 86 5.01 -12.95 -7.78
CA VAL A 86 6.45 -12.78 -8.00
C VAL A 86 6.96 -13.63 -9.16
N LEU A 87 6.46 -14.87 -9.28
CA LEU A 87 6.97 -15.83 -10.25
C LEU A 87 6.36 -15.67 -11.64
N ASN A 88 5.08 -15.28 -11.71
CA ASN A 88 4.28 -15.24 -12.93
C ASN A 88 3.49 -13.93 -13.06
N PRO A 89 4.12 -12.73 -12.96
CA PRO A 89 3.38 -11.49 -13.04
C PRO A 89 2.75 -11.32 -14.43
N LYS A 90 1.44 -11.09 -14.46
CA LYS A 90 0.65 -10.89 -15.68
C LYS A 90 1.11 -9.67 -16.48
N HIS A 91 1.49 -8.59 -15.77
CA HIS A 91 1.95 -7.33 -16.37
C HIS A 91 3.48 -7.22 -16.42
N GLY A 92 4.18 -8.31 -16.09
CA GLY A 92 5.63 -8.34 -16.04
C GLY A 92 6.25 -7.55 -14.89
N TYR A 93 7.56 -7.42 -14.96
CA TYR A 93 8.33 -6.70 -13.96
C TYR A 93 8.59 -5.26 -14.39
N GLY A 94 8.63 -4.37 -13.40
CA GLY A 94 9.17 -3.02 -13.58
C GLY A 94 10.68 -2.97 -13.35
N ALA A 95 11.15 -2.09 -12.47
CA ALA A 95 12.58 -2.10 -12.12
C ALA A 95 12.93 -3.44 -11.44
N ASN A 96 13.92 -4.13 -12.01
CA ASN A 96 14.40 -5.43 -11.55
C ASN A 96 13.27 -6.49 -11.51
N LEU A 97 13.07 -7.16 -10.37
CA LEU A 97 12.04 -8.20 -10.20
C LEU A 97 10.74 -7.67 -9.57
N ASN A 98 10.45 -6.38 -9.72
CA ASN A 98 9.30 -5.74 -9.07
C ASN A 98 7.99 -5.91 -9.85
N PRO A 99 7.03 -6.75 -9.43
CA PRO A 99 5.72 -6.93 -10.07
C PRO A 99 4.71 -5.89 -9.56
N CYS A 100 5.04 -4.60 -9.58
CA CYS A 100 4.32 -3.55 -8.83
C CYS A 100 2.83 -3.44 -9.18
N LEU A 101 2.45 -3.64 -10.46
CA LEU A 101 1.05 -3.56 -10.88
C LEU A 101 0.28 -4.78 -10.37
N ASP A 102 0.81 -5.98 -10.60
CA ASP A 102 0.22 -7.23 -10.13
C ASP A 102 0.14 -7.30 -8.60
N CYS A 103 1.20 -6.81 -7.92
CA CYS A 103 1.20 -6.65 -6.47
C CYS A 103 0.03 -5.79 -6.00
N LYS A 104 -0.25 -4.67 -6.69
CA LYS A 104 -1.36 -3.80 -6.31
C LYS A 104 -2.71 -4.45 -6.57
N CYS A 105 -2.90 -5.10 -7.71
CA CYS A 105 -4.12 -5.87 -8.01
C CYS A 105 -4.36 -6.96 -6.95
N PHE A 106 -3.33 -7.72 -6.60
CA PHE A 106 -3.37 -8.74 -5.56
C PHE A 106 -3.77 -8.17 -4.19
N MET A 107 -3.09 -7.10 -3.74
CA MET A 107 -3.36 -6.49 -2.42
C MET A 107 -4.80 -5.95 -2.32
N VAL A 108 -5.30 -5.30 -3.36
CA VAL A 108 -6.67 -4.76 -3.38
C VAL A 108 -7.67 -5.92 -3.46
N GLY A 109 -7.42 -6.95 -4.25
CA GLY A 109 -8.27 -8.14 -4.32
C GLY A 109 -8.37 -8.88 -2.98
N ARG A 110 -7.24 -9.01 -2.25
CA ARG A 110 -7.24 -9.57 -0.89
C ARG A 110 -7.97 -8.68 0.11
N ALA A 111 -7.85 -7.36 -0.03
CA ALA A 111 -8.62 -6.43 0.80
C ALA A 111 -10.13 -6.51 0.51
N LEU A 112 -10.52 -6.72 -0.75
CA LEU A 112 -11.92 -6.94 -1.14
C LEU A 112 -12.48 -8.20 -0.49
N GLN A 113 -11.76 -9.32 -0.56
CA GLN A 113 -12.16 -10.56 0.09
C GLN A 113 -12.34 -10.35 1.59
N TRP A 114 -11.34 -9.76 2.25
CA TRP A 114 -11.40 -9.47 3.68
C TRP A 114 -12.57 -8.53 4.05
N MET A 115 -12.78 -7.51 3.24
CA MET A 115 -13.89 -6.56 3.38
C MET A 115 -15.25 -7.27 3.40
N GLN A 116 -15.46 -8.20 2.47
CA GLN A 116 -16.69 -8.97 2.35
C GLN A 116 -16.89 -9.93 3.54
N GLU A 117 -15.83 -10.62 3.95
CA GLU A 117 -15.85 -11.56 5.09
C GLU A 117 -16.15 -10.87 6.44
N HIS A 118 -15.79 -9.58 6.56
CA HIS A 118 -15.93 -8.81 7.81
C HIS A 118 -17.03 -7.74 7.74
N GLU A 119 -17.87 -7.76 6.70
CA GLU A 119 -19.00 -6.84 6.52
C GLU A 119 -18.62 -5.36 6.55
N PHE A 120 -17.54 -5.00 5.85
CA PHE A 120 -17.15 -3.63 5.55
C PHE A 120 -17.78 -3.19 4.22
N ASP A 121 -17.98 -1.89 4.04
CA ASP A 121 -18.73 -1.34 2.91
C ASP A 121 -17.84 -1.00 1.70
N PHE A 122 -16.57 -0.56 1.92
CA PHE A 122 -15.65 -0.19 0.84
C PHE A 122 -14.17 -0.21 1.27
N ILE A 123 -13.28 -0.04 0.29
CA ILE A 123 -11.82 -0.08 0.46
C ILE A 123 -11.23 1.31 0.28
N ILE A 124 -10.20 1.64 1.08
CA ILE A 124 -9.46 2.90 0.98
C ILE A 124 -7.99 2.63 0.68
N THR A 125 -7.41 3.40 -0.24
CA THR A 125 -5.96 3.43 -0.46
C THR A 125 -5.42 4.85 -0.46
N GLY A 126 -4.16 5.02 -0.03
CA GLY A 126 -3.43 6.29 -0.09
C GLY A 126 -2.74 6.54 -1.43
N GLU A 127 -3.30 6.06 -2.53
CA GLU A 127 -2.72 6.25 -3.87
C GLU A 127 -2.96 7.68 -4.37
N VAL A 128 -1.98 8.20 -5.12
CA VAL A 128 -2.05 9.51 -5.78
C VAL A 128 -1.68 9.36 -7.25
N VAL A 129 -2.53 9.86 -8.15
CA VAL A 129 -2.31 9.80 -9.60
C VAL A 129 -0.93 10.38 -9.97
N GLY A 130 -0.12 9.59 -10.70
CA GLY A 130 1.19 10.01 -11.19
C GLY A 130 2.31 10.05 -10.15
N GLN A 131 2.06 9.64 -8.90
CA GLN A 131 3.06 9.70 -7.83
C GLN A 131 4.08 8.56 -7.90
N ARG A 132 3.66 7.37 -8.27
CA ARG A 132 4.55 6.20 -8.44
C ARG A 132 4.48 5.69 -9.88
N PRO A 133 5.63 5.28 -10.45
CA PRO A 133 5.63 4.58 -11.73
C PRO A 133 4.88 3.25 -11.60
N MET A 134 4.37 2.74 -12.69
CA MET A 134 3.60 1.50 -12.83
C MET A 134 2.20 1.56 -12.20
N SER A 135 2.03 1.36 -10.89
CA SER A 135 0.71 1.15 -10.28
C SER A 135 -0.13 2.41 -10.03
N GLN A 136 0.49 3.62 -10.10
CA GLN A 136 -0.24 4.89 -9.85
C GLN A 136 -0.25 5.82 -11.07
N ARG A 137 -0.07 5.30 -12.25
CA ARG A 137 -0.28 6.04 -13.50
C ARG A 137 -1.78 6.14 -13.79
N ALA A 138 -2.17 7.17 -14.51
CA ALA A 138 -3.58 7.38 -14.86
C ALA A 138 -4.17 6.20 -15.68
N ASP A 139 -3.36 5.57 -16.52
CA ASP A 139 -3.73 4.42 -17.34
C ASP A 139 -3.72 3.08 -16.60
N THR A 140 -2.95 2.95 -15.49
CA THR A 140 -2.86 1.69 -14.73
C THR A 140 -3.80 1.63 -13.53
N MET A 141 -4.23 2.77 -13.00
CA MET A 141 -5.17 2.79 -11.87
C MET A 141 -6.54 2.15 -12.19
N PRO A 142 -7.11 2.30 -13.40
CA PRO A 142 -8.30 1.54 -13.81
C PRO A 142 -8.05 0.02 -13.87
N ILE A 143 -6.87 -0.42 -14.33
CA ILE A 143 -6.49 -1.83 -14.38
C ILE A 143 -6.51 -2.43 -12.97
N VAL A 144 -5.91 -1.74 -11.98
CA VAL A 144 -5.97 -2.18 -10.58
C VAL A 144 -7.40 -2.32 -10.11
N GLN A 145 -8.26 -1.38 -10.44
CA GLN A 145 -9.66 -1.36 -10.02
C GLN A 145 -10.46 -2.53 -10.61
N GLU A 146 -10.25 -2.81 -11.88
CA GLU A 146 -10.92 -3.89 -12.61
C GLU A 146 -10.38 -5.27 -12.21
N GLU A 147 -9.06 -5.49 -12.31
CA GLU A 147 -8.45 -6.80 -12.10
C GLU A 147 -8.43 -7.26 -10.64
N SER A 148 -8.49 -6.35 -9.68
CA SER A 148 -8.70 -6.69 -8.28
C SER A 148 -10.12 -7.13 -7.96
N GLY A 149 -11.07 -6.89 -8.87
CA GLY A 149 -12.49 -7.09 -8.65
C GLY A 149 -13.16 -6.06 -7.75
N ALA A 150 -12.39 -5.08 -7.21
CA ALA A 150 -12.94 -4.08 -6.29
C ALA A 150 -13.87 -3.07 -6.98
N GLY A 151 -13.71 -2.90 -8.29
CA GLY A 151 -14.55 -2.00 -9.06
C GLY A 151 -14.61 -0.61 -8.44
N ASP A 152 -15.79 -0.06 -8.35
CA ASP A 152 -16.04 1.28 -7.80
C ASP A 152 -16.19 1.32 -6.25
N LEU A 153 -15.91 0.20 -5.57
CA LEU A 153 -15.74 0.16 -4.11
C LEU A 153 -14.33 0.59 -3.64
N LEU A 154 -13.40 0.81 -4.57
CA LEU A 154 -12.04 1.26 -4.27
C LEU A 154 -11.94 2.78 -4.27
N VAL A 155 -11.92 3.39 -3.09
CA VAL A 155 -11.81 4.85 -2.90
C VAL A 155 -10.34 5.26 -2.73
N ARG A 156 -9.96 6.36 -3.39
CA ARG A 156 -8.64 6.98 -3.32
C ARG A 156 -8.75 8.44 -2.84
N PRO A 157 -8.92 8.68 -1.54
CA PRO A 157 -9.32 9.98 -1.01
C PRO A 157 -8.39 11.13 -1.39
N LEU A 158 -7.10 10.85 -1.56
CA LEU A 158 -6.10 11.88 -1.87
C LEU A 158 -6.16 12.39 -3.32
N CYS A 159 -6.73 11.62 -4.24
CA CYS A 159 -6.81 11.98 -5.66
C CYS A 159 -8.18 11.74 -6.29
N ALA A 160 -9.21 11.57 -5.49
CA ALA A 160 -10.56 11.24 -5.96
C ALA A 160 -11.09 12.23 -7.00
N LYS A 161 -10.82 13.54 -6.85
CA LYS A 161 -11.26 14.57 -7.79
C LYS A 161 -10.65 14.44 -9.19
N ASN A 162 -9.57 13.67 -9.35
CA ASN A 162 -8.92 13.37 -10.63
C ASN A 162 -9.41 12.04 -11.26
N LEU A 163 -10.36 11.37 -10.62
CA LEU A 163 -10.87 10.06 -11.02
C LEU A 163 -12.42 10.10 -11.12
N PRO A 164 -13.03 9.15 -11.85
CA PRO A 164 -14.48 9.00 -11.83
C PRO A 164 -15.01 8.78 -10.41
N PRO A 165 -16.23 9.26 -10.10
CA PRO A 165 -16.85 9.02 -8.79
C PRO A 165 -17.06 7.52 -8.53
N THR A 166 -16.70 7.09 -7.34
CA THR A 166 -16.90 5.72 -6.84
C THR A 166 -18.32 5.54 -6.28
N LEU A 167 -18.73 4.29 -6.03
CA LEU A 167 -20.05 4.01 -5.44
C LEU A 167 -20.25 4.75 -4.11
N PRO A 168 -19.32 4.74 -3.13
CA PRO A 168 -19.47 5.49 -1.89
C PRO A 168 -19.71 7.00 -2.09
N GLU A 169 -19.11 7.59 -3.12
CA GLU A 169 -19.31 8.99 -3.47
C GLU A 169 -20.69 9.23 -4.08
N ARG A 170 -21.13 8.37 -5.02
CA ARG A 170 -22.44 8.51 -5.69
C ARG A 170 -23.62 8.27 -4.75
N GLU A 171 -23.47 7.33 -3.81
CA GLU A 171 -24.49 7.00 -2.81
C GLU A 171 -24.46 7.93 -1.59
N GLY A 172 -23.59 8.94 -1.58
CA GLY A 172 -23.49 9.89 -0.48
C GLY A 172 -23.01 9.28 0.85
N TRP A 173 -22.31 8.14 0.80
CA TRP A 173 -21.69 7.58 2.00
C TRP A 173 -20.52 8.45 2.46
N ILE A 174 -19.84 9.06 1.50
CA ILE A 174 -18.77 10.03 1.69
C ILE A 174 -19.02 11.27 0.82
N ASP A 175 -18.64 12.42 1.33
CA ASP A 175 -18.73 13.70 0.66
C ASP A 175 -17.51 13.92 -0.24
N ARG A 176 -17.73 13.89 -1.56
CA ARG A 176 -16.69 14.09 -2.57
C ARG A 176 -16.00 15.45 -2.45
N ASP A 177 -16.71 16.50 -2.02
CA ASP A 177 -16.13 17.85 -1.91
C ASP A 177 -15.04 17.94 -0.85
N LYS A 178 -15.08 17.05 0.14
CA LYS A 178 -14.04 16.89 1.17
C LYS A 178 -12.87 16.01 0.73
N LEU A 179 -12.95 15.38 -0.45
CA LEU A 179 -11.85 14.61 -1.02
C LEU A 179 -10.89 15.51 -1.79
N LEU A 180 -9.69 14.99 -2.09
CA LEU A 180 -8.62 15.77 -2.70
C LEU A 180 -8.43 15.43 -4.19
N GLY A 181 -7.75 16.33 -4.91
CA GLY A 181 -7.34 16.16 -6.30
C GLY A 181 -5.81 16.21 -6.44
N LEU A 182 -5.07 15.54 -5.54
CA LEU A 182 -3.61 15.51 -5.61
C LEU A 182 -3.14 14.72 -6.83
N SER A 183 -2.03 15.17 -7.44
CA SER A 183 -1.40 14.47 -8.56
C SER A 183 0.10 14.72 -8.61
N GLY A 184 0.82 13.80 -9.28
CA GLY A 184 2.24 13.90 -9.52
C GLY A 184 3.11 13.55 -8.30
N ARG A 185 4.42 13.81 -8.41
CA ARG A 185 5.44 13.37 -7.43
C ARG A 185 5.70 14.38 -6.32
N ASN A 186 5.11 15.58 -6.40
CA ASN A 186 5.30 16.61 -5.40
C ASN A 186 4.53 16.25 -4.12
N ARG A 187 5.24 16.14 -3.01
CA ARG A 187 4.68 15.76 -1.70
C ARG A 187 4.44 16.91 -0.74
N LYS A 188 4.71 18.14 -1.19
CA LYS A 188 4.49 19.32 -0.33
C LYS A 188 3.05 19.44 0.16
N PRO A 189 2.00 19.19 -0.69
CA PRO A 189 0.61 19.21 -0.22
C PRO A 189 0.31 18.18 0.87
N GLN A 190 0.81 16.96 0.74
CA GLN A 190 0.62 15.90 1.74
C GLN A 190 1.31 16.27 3.06
N ILE A 191 2.54 16.82 3.01
CA ILE A 191 3.28 17.25 4.20
C ILE A 191 2.55 18.41 4.88
N ALA A 192 2.02 19.37 4.13
CA ALA A 192 1.24 20.48 4.68
C ALA A 192 -0.03 19.96 5.37
N LEU A 193 -0.75 19.04 4.74
CA LEU A 193 -1.95 18.42 5.30
C LEU A 193 -1.63 17.62 6.57
N ALA A 194 -0.52 16.89 6.59
CA ALA A 194 -0.07 16.16 7.79
C ALA A 194 0.12 17.10 8.98
N ARG A 195 0.78 18.25 8.76
CA ARG A 195 0.98 19.27 9.80
C ARG A 195 -0.34 19.86 10.30
N GLN A 196 -1.32 20.07 9.41
CA GLN A 196 -2.66 20.53 9.80
C GLN A 196 -3.37 19.53 10.72
N TYR A 197 -3.11 18.23 10.53
CA TYR A 197 -3.62 17.16 11.38
C TYR A 197 -2.78 16.91 12.64
N GLY A 198 -1.70 17.68 12.86
CA GLY A 198 -0.79 17.49 14.00
C GLY A 198 0.11 16.26 13.87
N PHE A 199 0.32 15.76 12.66
CA PHE A 199 1.25 14.67 12.42
C PHE A 199 2.65 15.22 12.15
N ASP A 200 3.49 15.23 13.16
CA ASP A 200 4.86 15.75 13.08
C ASP A 200 5.89 14.68 12.69
N ASP A 201 5.56 13.40 12.93
CA ASP A 201 6.40 12.26 12.57
C ASP A 201 5.67 11.36 11.59
N PHE A 202 6.33 11.02 10.50
CA PHE A 202 5.86 10.06 9.50
C PHE A 202 7.06 9.50 8.73
N ALA A 203 6.88 8.31 8.15
CA ALA A 203 7.91 7.70 7.34
C ALA A 203 8.27 8.61 6.16
N SER A 204 9.54 9.03 6.08
CA SER A 204 10.03 9.78 4.93
C SER A 204 9.84 8.95 3.67
N PRO A 205 9.33 9.54 2.58
CA PRO A 205 9.21 8.84 1.32
C PRO A 205 10.60 8.49 0.80
N ALA A 206 10.94 7.23 0.86
CA ALA A 206 12.26 6.76 0.51
C ALA A 206 12.19 5.50 -0.35
N GLY A 207 12.48 5.64 -1.64
CA GLY A 207 12.68 4.50 -2.54
C GLY A 207 11.43 3.64 -2.79
N GLY A 208 11.66 2.40 -3.19
CA GLY A 208 10.62 1.40 -3.41
C GLY A 208 10.00 0.91 -2.10
N CYS A 209 8.80 0.39 -2.16
CA CYS A 209 8.12 -0.26 -1.02
C CYS A 209 8.53 -1.72 -0.84
N CYS A 210 9.32 -2.26 -1.78
CA CYS A 210 9.64 -3.68 -1.89
C CYS A 210 11.13 -3.89 -2.19
N PHE A 211 11.75 -4.89 -1.60
CA PHE A 211 13.12 -5.30 -1.89
C PHE A 211 13.32 -5.75 -3.34
N LEU A 212 12.29 -6.25 -3.99
CA LEU A 212 12.34 -6.63 -5.41
C LEU A 212 12.64 -5.45 -6.36
N THR A 213 12.59 -4.21 -5.87
CA THR A 213 13.02 -3.02 -6.62
C THR A 213 14.51 -2.72 -6.48
N ASP A 214 15.20 -3.36 -5.53
CA ASP A 214 16.63 -3.22 -5.31
C ASP A 214 17.39 -4.15 -6.25
N GLU A 215 18.38 -3.61 -6.97
CA GLU A 215 19.13 -4.34 -7.98
C GLU A 215 19.95 -5.48 -7.35
N ASN A 216 20.62 -5.21 -6.23
CA ASN A 216 21.44 -6.22 -5.57
C ASN A 216 20.57 -7.35 -5.01
N TYR A 217 19.41 -7.02 -4.47
CA TYR A 217 18.47 -8.03 -3.98
C TYR A 217 17.95 -8.90 -5.12
N ALA A 218 17.56 -8.27 -6.23
CA ALA A 218 17.07 -8.99 -7.41
C ALA A 218 18.10 -9.92 -8.01
N HIS A 219 19.38 -9.49 -8.07
CA HIS A 219 20.49 -10.34 -8.52
C HIS A 219 20.64 -11.54 -7.59
N LYS A 220 20.71 -11.35 -6.28
CA LYS A 220 20.82 -12.46 -5.31
C LYS A 220 19.68 -13.47 -5.42
N LEU A 221 18.45 -13.00 -5.61
CA LEU A 221 17.30 -13.88 -5.81
C LEU A 221 17.42 -14.66 -7.13
N SER A 222 17.87 -14.01 -8.19
CA SER A 222 18.12 -14.68 -9.48
C SER A 222 19.23 -15.72 -9.38
N ASP A 223 20.33 -15.41 -8.68
CA ASP A 223 21.44 -16.34 -8.43
C ASP A 223 20.98 -17.59 -7.63
N LEU A 224 20.13 -17.37 -6.61
CA LEU A 224 19.52 -18.46 -5.85
C LEU A 224 18.72 -19.39 -6.77
N TRP A 225 17.88 -18.84 -7.64
CA TRP A 225 17.08 -19.61 -8.60
C TRP A 225 17.95 -20.39 -9.59
N GLN A 226 19.03 -19.79 -10.08
CA GLN A 226 19.99 -20.45 -10.95
C GLN A 226 20.69 -21.61 -10.23
N ALA A 227 21.19 -21.38 -9.01
CA ALA A 227 21.87 -22.40 -8.21
C ALA A 227 20.96 -23.60 -7.86
N ARG A 228 19.68 -23.36 -7.64
CA ARG A 228 18.70 -24.41 -7.35
C ARG A 228 18.11 -25.06 -8.59
N HIS A 229 18.34 -24.52 -9.78
CA HIS A 229 17.64 -24.90 -11.02
C HIS A 229 16.12 -24.83 -10.87
N SER A 230 15.62 -23.98 -9.96
CA SER A 230 14.19 -23.78 -9.66
C SER A 230 13.96 -22.33 -9.23
N ARG A 231 12.80 -21.77 -9.59
CA ARG A 231 12.38 -20.44 -9.13
C ARG A 231 11.65 -20.47 -7.79
N GLU A 232 11.73 -21.57 -7.08
CA GLU A 232 11.16 -21.69 -5.73
C GLU A 232 11.97 -20.90 -4.70
N TYR A 233 11.28 -20.41 -3.69
CA TYR A 233 11.85 -19.74 -2.53
C TYR A 233 10.89 -19.84 -1.33
N ASP A 234 11.43 -19.67 -0.13
CA ASP A 234 10.67 -19.60 1.11
C ASP A 234 10.96 -18.30 1.87
N LEU A 235 10.38 -18.16 3.07
CA LEU A 235 10.60 -16.98 3.90
C LEU A 235 12.04 -16.84 4.35
N ASP A 236 12.71 -17.96 4.68
CA ASP A 236 14.10 -17.95 5.13
C ASP A 236 15.03 -17.46 4.02
N ASP A 237 14.78 -17.88 2.78
CA ASP A 237 15.46 -17.36 1.59
C ASP A 237 15.28 -15.84 1.46
N ILE A 238 14.05 -15.37 1.54
CA ILE A 238 13.73 -13.94 1.45
C ILE A 238 14.51 -13.17 2.52
N MET A 239 14.54 -13.67 3.75
CA MET A 239 15.19 -13.00 4.87
C MET A 239 16.71 -13.03 4.77
N LEU A 240 17.30 -14.18 4.38
CA LEU A 240 18.74 -14.31 4.14
C LEU A 240 19.24 -13.35 3.06
N LEU A 241 18.53 -13.23 1.94
CA LEU A 241 18.89 -12.35 0.85
C LEU A 241 18.83 -10.86 1.22
N LYS A 242 18.04 -10.48 2.25
CA LYS A 242 18.02 -9.10 2.76
C LYS A 242 19.28 -8.73 3.55
N VAL A 243 19.86 -9.67 4.27
CA VAL A 243 20.97 -9.43 5.19
C VAL A 243 22.30 -10.03 4.69
N GLY A 244 22.26 -11.03 3.83
CA GLY A 244 23.42 -11.67 3.23
C GLY A 244 24.21 -10.72 2.32
N ARG A 245 25.53 -10.93 2.27
CA ARG A 245 26.45 -10.24 1.34
C ARG A 245 26.61 -11.02 0.05
#